data_47b2ebcad2980fbac8b91318fb696380
#
_entry.id   47b2ebcad2980fbac8b91318fb696380
#
_cell.length_a   1.000
_cell.length_b   1.000
_cell.length_c   1.000
_cell.angle_alpha   90.00
_cell.angle_beta   90.00
_cell.angle_gamma   90.00
#
_symmetry.space_group_name_H-M   'P 1'
#
loop_
_entity.id
_entity.type
_entity.pdbx_description
1 polymer ?
#
loop_
_entity_poly.entity_id
_entity_poly.type
_entity_poly.pdbx_seq_one_letter_code
_entity_poly.pdbx_strand_id
1 'polypeptide(L)'
;MNELKAQLQEWRDALAQRVPPAPRWVGGDWSRPGIVLGIVALVLFPFLFAQSSGFLDATIIALAYVVMALGLNVVVGFAGLLDLGYVAFYALGAYCMGWFGSDFFFNSHVHVLVHGVSSTEAGIHLNFVLILVVAALLTGVAGTLIGLPTLRLRSDYIAIVTLAFGEIIGVVAVNGTSIHIGNGETLTAGAQGISALDLPFFPGIGQFSLLKLRPWYWLIFGIVLLVLFVALRLRDSRLGRAWIALREDEVAAVSMGIPLVKTKLMAYAIGATFGGMSGAFLGAYATTVNSDQFQFSFSIFVLAMIIVGGLGSIWGAVLGALLLSYINYYLIPDVLNNVPHSFGLDFNLTQLSFGIFGFLLVLVMVLRPQGLFPERRRRLELTGEIAAEDAQLVEQGTSPAS
;
A
#
# COMPACT_ATOMS: atom_id res chain seq x y z
N MET A 1 -13.17 -6.16 -37.99
CA MET A 1 -12.13 -6.16 -36.94
C MET A 1 -11.12 -5.04 -37.13
N ASN A 2 -10.68 -4.78 -38.38
CA ASN A 2 -9.71 -3.69 -38.68
C ASN A 2 -10.32 -2.30 -38.56
N GLU A 3 -11.60 -2.09 -38.92
CA GLU A 3 -12.28 -0.80 -38.74
C GLU A 3 -12.50 -0.41 -37.28
N LEU A 4 -12.82 -1.40 -36.42
CA LEU A 4 -12.98 -1.16 -35.01
C LEU A 4 -11.65 -0.77 -34.33
N LYS A 5 -10.54 -1.37 -34.78
CA LYS A 5 -9.19 -1.01 -34.32
C LYS A 5 -8.81 0.40 -34.77
N ALA A 6 -9.13 0.78 -36.01
CA ALA A 6 -8.87 2.12 -36.53
C ALA A 6 -9.69 3.18 -35.76
N GLN A 7 -10.98 2.94 -35.51
CA GLN A 7 -11.82 3.83 -34.72
C GLN A 7 -11.33 3.97 -33.26
N LEU A 8 -10.87 2.87 -32.64
CA LEU A 8 -10.28 2.90 -31.29
C LEU A 8 -8.95 3.67 -31.27
N GLN A 9 -8.17 3.59 -32.33
CA GLN A 9 -6.94 4.35 -32.47
C GLN A 9 -7.21 5.85 -32.66
N GLU A 10 -8.12 6.24 -33.55
CA GLU A 10 -8.54 7.63 -33.70
C GLU A 10 -9.10 8.22 -32.39
N TRP A 11 -9.91 7.45 -31.65
CA TRP A 11 -10.41 7.84 -30.33
C TRP A 11 -9.27 8.02 -29.31
N ARG A 12 -8.28 7.12 -29.30
CA ARG A 12 -7.10 7.23 -28.41
C ARG A 12 -6.27 8.47 -28.75
N ASP A 13 -6.05 8.76 -30.03
CA ASP A 13 -5.28 9.91 -30.49
C ASP A 13 -6.01 11.24 -30.21
N ALA A 14 -7.31 11.25 -30.40
CA ALA A 14 -8.16 12.40 -30.05
C ALA A 14 -8.20 12.66 -28.53
N LEU A 15 -8.20 11.61 -27.71
CA LEU A 15 -8.11 11.72 -26.24
C LEU A 15 -6.69 12.13 -25.79
N ALA A 16 -5.64 11.61 -26.43
CA ALA A 16 -4.27 11.99 -26.12
C ALA A 16 -3.98 13.46 -26.43
N GLN A 17 -4.59 14.03 -27.47
CA GLN A 17 -4.48 15.45 -27.81
C GLN A 17 -5.30 16.36 -26.87
N ARG A 18 -6.38 15.85 -26.26
CA ARG A 18 -7.23 16.62 -25.31
C ARG A 18 -6.70 16.64 -23.89
N VAL A 19 -5.73 15.77 -23.58
CA VAL A 19 -5.15 15.76 -22.23
C VAL A 19 -4.00 16.76 -22.20
N PRO A 20 -4.13 17.84 -21.41
CA PRO A 20 -3.06 18.80 -21.28
C PRO A 20 -1.77 18.08 -20.80
N PRO A 21 -0.59 18.45 -21.29
CA PRO A 21 0.67 17.91 -20.81
C PRO A 21 0.71 18.04 -19.29
N ALA A 22 1.19 17.00 -18.60
CA ALA A 22 1.31 17.00 -17.14
C ALA A 22 1.96 18.33 -16.70
N PRO A 23 1.34 19.02 -15.74
CA PRO A 23 1.79 20.34 -15.35
C PRO A 23 3.28 20.31 -14.98
N ARG A 24 4.05 21.29 -15.44
CA ARG A 24 5.52 21.38 -15.29
C ARG A 24 6.03 21.25 -13.84
N TRP A 25 5.18 21.46 -12.86
CA TRP A 25 5.50 21.31 -11.44
C TRP A 25 5.66 19.86 -10.97
N VAL A 26 5.23 18.84 -11.73
CA VAL A 26 5.47 17.42 -11.45
C VAL A 26 6.94 17.00 -11.74
N GLY A 27 7.73 17.87 -12.35
CA GLY A 27 9.13 17.60 -12.69
C GLY A 27 10.06 18.80 -12.54
N GLY A 28 9.61 19.89 -11.91
CA GLY A 28 10.42 21.07 -11.62
C GLY A 28 11.12 20.96 -10.27
N ASP A 29 12.26 21.64 -10.14
CA ASP A 29 12.85 21.96 -8.85
C ASP A 29 11.80 22.69 -8.01
N TRP A 30 11.19 21.97 -7.09
CA TRP A 30 10.40 22.60 -6.04
C TRP A 30 11.35 23.52 -5.31
N SER A 31 11.17 24.81 -5.46
CA SER A 31 11.94 25.77 -4.67
C SER A 31 11.78 25.38 -3.20
N ARG A 32 12.88 25.31 -2.46
CA ARG A 32 12.87 24.95 -1.02
C ARG A 32 11.70 25.57 -0.24
N PRO A 33 11.28 26.83 -0.47
CA PRO A 33 10.11 27.42 0.16
C PRO A 33 8.78 26.73 -0.22
N GLY A 34 8.60 26.20 -1.42
CA GLY A 34 7.37 25.50 -1.82
C GLY A 34 7.18 24.16 -1.10
N ILE A 35 8.27 23.42 -0.87
CA ILE A 35 8.23 22.18 -0.09
C ILE A 35 7.88 22.49 1.37
N VAL A 36 8.49 23.50 1.95
CA VAL A 36 8.22 23.93 3.34
C VAL A 36 6.75 24.37 3.46
N LEU A 37 6.26 25.16 2.54
CA LEU A 37 4.86 25.62 2.54
C LEU A 37 3.88 24.45 2.40
N GLY A 38 4.19 23.46 1.58
CA GLY A 38 3.41 22.23 1.45
C GLY A 38 3.38 21.41 2.76
N ILE A 39 4.52 21.24 3.42
CA ILE A 39 4.57 20.54 4.71
C ILE A 39 3.79 21.31 5.79
N VAL A 40 3.96 22.64 5.86
CA VAL A 40 3.21 23.48 6.80
C VAL A 40 1.70 23.39 6.54
N ALA A 41 1.26 23.42 5.29
CA ALA A 41 -0.15 23.25 4.94
C ALA A 41 -0.68 21.89 5.39
N LEU A 42 0.07 20.80 5.20
CA LEU A 42 -0.31 19.46 5.66
C LEU A 42 -0.32 19.35 7.19
N VAL A 43 0.60 19.99 7.90
CA VAL A 43 0.60 20.03 9.37
C VAL A 43 -0.61 20.82 9.90
N LEU A 44 -1.01 21.90 9.23
CA LEU A 44 -2.16 22.71 9.62
C LEU A 44 -3.50 22.12 9.17
N PHE A 45 -3.49 21.15 8.23
CA PHE A 45 -4.68 20.54 7.65
C PHE A 45 -5.71 20.06 8.68
N PRO A 46 -5.37 19.33 9.77
CA PRO A 46 -6.36 18.83 10.73
C PRO A 46 -7.05 19.93 11.53
N PHE A 47 -6.56 21.17 11.50
CA PHE A 47 -7.22 22.29 12.18
C PHE A 47 -8.37 22.87 11.34
N LEU A 48 -8.42 22.60 10.03
CA LEU A 48 -9.49 23.05 9.15
C LEU A 48 -10.80 22.27 9.36
N PHE A 49 -10.72 21.09 10.00
CA PHE A 49 -11.84 20.19 10.19
C PHE A 49 -12.16 19.99 11.67
N ALA A 50 -13.42 19.64 11.95
CA ALA A 50 -13.85 19.25 13.29
C ALA A 50 -13.08 17.98 13.75
N GLN A 51 -12.81 17.86 15.05
CA GLN A 51 -12.03 16.73 15.59
C GLN A 51 -12.67 15.35 15.37
N SER A 52 -13.97 15.30 15.10
CA SER A 52 -14.76 14.07 14.89
C SER A 52 -15.34 14.01 13.48
N SER A 53 -14.73 14.69 12.50
CA SER A 53 -15.26 14.67 11.11
C SER A 53 -14.90 13.36 10.41
N GLY A 54 -15.87 12.77 9.68
CA GLY A 54 -15.64 11.58 8.86
C GLY A 54 -14.57 11.80 7.78
N PHE A 55 -14.43 13.05 7.29
CA PHE A 55 -13.36 13.42 6.36
C PHE A 55 -11.95 13.27 6.98
N LEU A 56 -11.76 13.68 8.24
CA LEU A 56 -10.48 13.53 8.93
C LEU A 56 -10.19 12.05 9.23
N ASP A 57 -11.22 11.27 9.58
CA ASP A 57 -11.13 9.81 9.75
C ASP A 57 -10.67 9.13 8.46
N ALA A 58 -11.34 9.37 7.35
CA ALA A 58 -10.95 8.86 6.03
C ALA A 58 -9.53 9.28 5.63
N THR A 59 -9.10 10.50 6.00
CA THR A 59 -7.75 10.98 5.73
C THR A 59 -6.70 10.20 6.52
N ILE A 60 -6.95 9.88 7.79
CA ILE A 60 -6.05 9.06 8.62
C ILE A 60 -5.87 7.66 8.01
N ILE A 61 -6.99 7.03 7.62
CA ILE A 61 -6.99 5.74 6.96
C ILE A 61 -6.24 5.82 5.62
N ALA A 62 -6.51 6.86 4.81
CA ALA A 62 -5.83 7.07 3.53
C ALA A 62 -4.30 7.21 3.68
N LEU A 63 -3.83 7.91 4.72
CA LEU A 63 -2.41 8.04 5.01
C LEU A 63 -1.78 6.68 5.41
N ALA A 64 -2.50 5.81 6.11
CA ALA A 64 -2.03 4.46 6.39
C ALA A 64 -1.91 3.62 5.11
N TYR A 65 -2.86 3.76 4.17
CA TYR A 65 -2.75 3.14 2.85
C TYR A 65 -1.61 3.70 2.00
N VAL A 66 -1.24 4.98 2.17
CA VAL A 66 -0.04 5.54 1.54
C VAL A 66 1.22 4.80 2.00
N VAL A 67 1.35 4.48 3.29
CA VAL A 67 2.47 3.69 3.81
C VAL A 67 2.52 2.31 3.15
N MET A 68 1.37 1.62 3.05
CA MET A 68 1.27 0.33 2.36
C MET A 68 1.60 0.41 0.88
N ALA A 69 1.03 1.39 0.19
CA ALA A 69 1.26 1.59 -1.25
C ALA A 69 2.73 1.89 -1.54
N LEU A 70 3.41 2.67 -0.70
CA LEU A 70 4.85 2.90 -0.82
C LEU A 70 5.65 1.62 -0.61
N GLY A 71 5.25 0.76 0.34
CA GLY A 71 5.88 -0.53 0.57
C GLY A 71 5.71 -1.49 -0.62
N LEU A 72 4.50 -1.63 -1.12
CA LEU A 72 4.21 -2.44 -2.30
C LEU A 72 4.90 -1.88 -3.55
N ASN A 73 5.00 -0.55 -3.68
CA ASN A 73 5.71 0.09 -4.79
C ASN A 73 7.23 -0.19 -4.79
N VAL A 74 7.84 -0.49 -3.63
CA VAL A 74 9.24 -0.97 -3.59
C VAL A 74 9.35 -2.34 -4.24
N VAL A 75 8.43 -3.26 -3.94
CA VAL A 75 8.44 -4.64 -4.47
C VAL A 75 8.01 -4.68 -5.93
N VAL A 76 6.84 -4.14 -6.24
CA VAL A 76 6.25 -4.21 -7.59
C VAL A 76 6.81 -3.12 -8.50
N GLY A 77 6.90 -1.89 -7.99
CA GLY A 77 7.28 -0.73 -8.78
C GLY A 77 8.77 -0.68 -9.10
N PHE A 78 9.64 -0.86 -8.11
CA PHE A 78 11.10 -0.77 -8.32
C PHE A 78 11.70 -2.10 -8.72
N ALA A 79 11.41 -3.18 -7.99
CA ALA A 79 12.02 -4.48 -8.25
C ALA A 79 11.30 -5.30 -9.34
N GLY A 80 10.11 -4.91 -9.77
CA GLY A 80 9.33 -5.58 -10.81
C GLY A 80 8.76 -6.94 -10.39
N LEU A 81 8.63 -7.20 -9.09
CA LEU A 81 8.14 -8.46 -8.55
C LEU A 81 6.65 -8.33 -8.23
N LEU A 82 5.79 -8.96 -9.02
CA LEU A 82 4.36 -8.92 -8.78
C LEU A 82 4.02 -9.67 -7.49
N ASP A 83 3.57 -8.93 -6.47
CA ASP A 83 3.18 -9.45 -5.17
C ASP A 83 1.67 -9.29 -4.96
N LEU A 84 0.96 -10.41 -4.92
CA LEU A 84 -0.48 -10.49 -4.66
C LEU A 84 -0.81 -10.89 -3.22
N GLY A 85 0.22 -11.21 -2.42
CA GLY A 85 0.08 -11.63 -1.03
C GLY A 85 0.43 -10.54 -0.02
N TYR A 86 0.45 -9.27 -0.43
CA TYR A 86 0.92 -8.17 0.41
C TYR A 86 0.10 -8.01 1.71
N VAL A 87 -1.16 -8.47 1.71
CA VAL A 87 -2.01 -8.53 2.90
C VAL A 87 -1.37 -9.31 4.05
N ALA A 88 -0.50 -10.29 3.76
CA ALA A 88 0.19 -11.07 4.79
C ALA A 88 1.08 -10.19 5.70
N PHE A 89 1.77 -9.20 5.13
CA PHE A 89 2.61 -8.29 5.90
C PHE A 89 1.78 -7.30 6.71
N TYR A 90 0.66 -6.85 6.13
CA TYR A 90 -0.33 -6.05 6.87
C TYR A 90 -0.89 -6.82 8.06
N ALA A 91 -1.32 -8.07 7.86
CA ALA A 91 -1.87 -8.94 8.90
C ALA A 91 -0.86 -9.17 10.04
N LEU A 92 0.38 -9.54 9.70
CA LEU A 92 1.44 -9.73 10.70
C LEU A 92 1.70 -8.45 11.52
N GLY A 93 1.71 -7.28 10.87
CA GLY A 93 1.84 -6.01 11.57
C GLY A 93 0.67 -5.72 12.51
N ALA A 94 -0.57 -5.97 12.06
CA ALA A 94 -1.76 -5.83 12.89
C ALA A 94 -1.75 -6.80 14.08
N TYR A 95 -1.36 -8.06 13.86
CA TYR A 95 -1.20 -9.03 14.94
C TYR A 95 -0.09 -8.66 15.92
N CYS A 96 1.00 -8.01 15.49
CA CYS A 96 1.99 -7.48 16.42
C CYS A 96 1.36 -6.49 17.41
N MET A 97 0.44 -5.64 16.92
CA MET A 97 -0.30 -4.74 17.80
C MET A 97 -1.23 -5.54 18.73
N GLY A 98 -1.94 -6.56 18.19
CA GLY A 98 -2.80 -7.44 18.99
C GLY A 98 -2.04 -8.20 20.06
N TRP A 99 -0.86 -8.74 19.76
CA TRP A 99 -0.07 -9.54 20.71
C TRP A 99 0.64 -8.71 21.79
N PHE A 100 1.12 -7.54 21.42
CA PHE A 100 2.01 -6.73 22.27
C PHE A 100 1.37 -5.45 22.81
N GLY A 101 0.10 -5.22 22.52
CA GLY A 101 -0.65 -4.06 22.97
C GLY A 101 -2.06 -4.44 23.42
N SER A 102 -2.24 -5.59 24.11
CA SER A 102 -3.52 -6.02 24.64
C SER A 102 -3.39 -7.10 25.70
N ASP A 103 -4.51 -7.41 26.38
CA ASP A 103 -4.65 -8.51 27.35
C ASP A 103 -4.70 -9.90 26.67
N PHE A 104 -4.44 -10.01 25.37
CA PHE A 104 -4.60 -11.26 24.63
C PHE A 104 -3.79 -12.41 25.20
N PHE A 105 -2.54 -12.17 25.59
CA PHE A 105 -1.68 -13.14 26.29
C PHE A 105 -1.84 -13.02 27.80
N PHE A 106 -3.01 -13.40 28.30
CA PHE A 106 -3.42 -13.21 29.68
C PHE A 106 -2.58 -13.97 30.74
N ASN A 107 -1.81 -14.99 30.33
CA ASN A 107 -0.86 -15.68 31.23
C ASN A 107 0.48 -14.94 31.37
N SER A 108 0.69 -13.89 30.56
CA SER A 108 1.90 -13.08 30.57
C SER A 108 1.62 -11.75 31.27
N HIS A 109 2.61 -11.22 32.00
CA HIS A 109 2.52 -9.94 32.69
C HIS A 109 3.76 -9.12 32.34
N VAL A 110 3.79 -8.57 31.12
CA VAL A 110 4.94 -7.80 30.61
C VAL A 110 4.52 -6.39 30.30
N HIS A 111 5.01 -5.42 31.06
CA HIS A 111 4.73 -4.01 30.88
C HIS A 111 6.02 -3.25 30.61
N VAL A 112 6.19 -2.68 29.41
CA VAL A 112 7.39 -1.94 29.04
C VAL A 112 7.04 -0.57 28.49
N LEU A 113 7.42 0.47 29.20
CA LEU A 113 7.24 1.89 28.82
C LEU A 113 5.77 2.26 28.52
N VAL A 114 4.81 1.58 29.14
CA VAL A 114 3.38 1.82 28.98
C VAL A 114 2.90 2.79 30.05
N HIS A 115 1.96 3.68 29.69
CA HIS A 115 1.28 4.59 30.59
C HIS A 115 -0.22 4.44 30.37
N GLY A 116 -0.98 4.40 31.47
CA GLY A 116 -2.45 4.28 31.41
C GLY A 116 -2.99 2.86 31.54
N VAL A 117 -2.12 1.86 31.59
CA VAL A 117 -2.43 0.46 31.90
C VAL A 117 -1.94 0.17 33.32
N SER A 118 -2.74 -0.49 34.13
CA SER A 118 -2.32 -0.83 35.52
C SER A 118 -1.30 -1.97 35.47
N SER A 119 -0.27 -1.91 36.31
CA SER A 119 0.78 -2.96 36.38
C SER A 119 0.27 -4.33 36.80
N THR A 120 -1.01 -4.43 37.20
CA THR A 120 -1.69 -5.67 37.58
C THR A 120 -2.52 -6.27 36.45
N GLU A 121 -2.68 -5.59 35.34
CA GLU A 121 -3.39 -6.13 34.17
C GLU A 121 -2.59 -7.26 33.52
N ALA A 122 -3.30 -8.31 33.12
CA ALA A 122 -2.72 -9.44 32.42
C ALA A 122 -2.46 -9.04 30.96
N GLY A 123 -1.47 -9.66 30.33
CA GLY A 123 -1.17 -9.40 28.93
C GLY A 123 0.26 -8.91 28.70
N ILE A 124 0.54 -8.57 27.46
CA ILE A 124 1.79 -7.93 27.06
C ILE A 124 1.47 -6.52 26.58
N HIS A 125 1.91 -5.54 27.34
CA HIS A 125 1.69 -4.13 27.08
C HIS A 125 3.01 -3.44 26.80
N LEU A 126 3.26 -3.14 25.52
CA LEU A 126 4.43 -2.38 25.09
C LEU A 126 4.02 -0.98 24.62
N ASN A 127 4.94 -0.04 24.73
CA ASN A 127 4.74 1.27 24.11
C ASN A 127 4.51 1.13 22.60
N PHE A 128 3.55 1.91 22.04
CA PHE A 128 3.18 1.86 20.64
C PHE A 128 4.38 2.00 19.68
N VAL A 129 5.34 2.88 19.98
CA VAL A 129 6.55 3.07 19.14
C VAL A 129 7.39 1.79 19.13
N LEU A 130 7.51 1.11 20.27
CA LEU A 130 8.22 -0.16 20.36
C LEU A 130 7.50 -1.25 19.57
N ILE A 131 6.17 -1.32 19.66
CA ILE A 131 5.35 -2.24 18.84
C ILE A 131 5.56 -1.97 17.35
N LEU A 132 5.59 -0.70 16.94
CA LEU A 132 5.82 -0.31 15.55
C LEU A 132 7.20 -0.80 15.03
N VAL A 133 8.25 -0.69 15.87
CA VAL A 133 9.59 -1.19 15.53
C VAL A 133 9.61 -2.72 15.46
N VAL A 134 8.98 -3.39 16.44
CA VAL A 134 8.88 -4.87 16.44
C VAL A 134 8.09 -5.36 15.23
N ALA A 135 6.97 -4.73 14.90
CA ALA A 135 6.18 -5.03 13.71
C ALA A 135 7.01 -4.86 12.42
N ALA A 136 7.75 -3.75 12.32
CA ALA A 136 8.63 -3.48 11.18
C ALA A 136 9.71 -4.55 11.01
N LEU A 137 10.37 -4.96 12.10
CA LEU A 137 11.42 -5.98 12.08
C LEU A 137 10.85 -7.37 11.79
N LEU A 138 9.78 -7.75 12.47
CA LEU A 138 9.16 -9.07 12.31
C LEU A 138 8.62 -9.25 10.88
N THR A 139 7.94 -8.26 10.35
CA THR A 139 7.44 -8.30 8.96
C THR A 139 8.57 -8.24 7.94
N GLY A 140 9.66 -7.50 8.19
CA GLY A 140 10.86 -7.51 7.36
C GLY A 140 11.52 -8.88 7.29
N VAL A 141 11.60 -9.59 8.43
CA VAL A 141 12.09 -10.99 8.49
C VAL A 141 11.12 -11.90 7.73
N ALA A 142 9.81 -11.78 7.97
CA ALA A 142 8.78 -12.57 7.27
C ALA A 142 8.85 -12.34 5.75
N GLY A 143 9.02 -11.11 5.30
CA GLY A 143 9.20 -10.76 3.88
C GLY A 143 10.45 -11.44 3.29
N THR A 144 11.54 -11.51 4.04
CA THR A 144 12.73 -12.25 3.62
C THR A 144 12.46 -13.74 3.53
N LEU A 145 11.77 -14.34 4.52
CA LEU A 145 11.44 -15.77 4.56
C LEU A 145 10.49 -16.16 3.42
N ILE A 146 9.46 -15.36 3.14
CA ILE A 146 8.51 -15.56 2.04
C ILE A 146 9.22 -15.32 0.69
N GLY A 147 10.11 -14.35 0.62
CA GLY A 147 10.90 -14.07 -0.57
C GLY A 147 11.84 -15.20 -0.98
N LEU A 148 12.40 -15.96 -0.05
CA LEU A 148 13.39 -17.03 -0.35
C LEU A 148 12.87 -18.10 -1.32
N PRO A 149 11.70 -18.73 -1.12
CA PRO A 149 11.17 -19.72 -2.06
C PRO A 149 10.72 -19.09 -3.39
N THR A 150 10.21 -17.85 -3.34
CA THR A 150 9.67 -17.17 -4.54
C THR A 150 10.78 -16.82 -5.54
N LEU A 151 12.01 -16.55 -5.08
CA LEU A 151 13.12 -16.16 -5.94
C LEU A 151 13.64 -17.26 -6.89
N ARG A 152 13.28 -18.53 -6.64
CA ARG A 152 13.61 -19.65 -7.52
C ARG A 152 12.65 -19.78 -8.70
N LEU A 153 11.57 -18.98 -8.69
CA LEU A 153 10.50 -19.04 -9.70
C LEU A 153 10.66 -17.91 -10.72
N ARG A 154 10.13 -18.12 -11.91
CA ARG A 154 9.98 -17.06 -12.91
C ARG A 154 8.98 -16.02 -12.43
N SER A 155 9.09 -14.79 -12.92
CA SER A 155 8.30 -13.64 -12.48
C SER A 155 6.79 -13.92 -12.36
N ASP A 156 6.20 -14.60 -13.34
CA ASP A 156 4.75 -14.89 -13.35
C ASP A 156 4.31 -15.86 -12.24
N TYR A 157 5.17 -16.84 -11.89
CA TYR A 157 4.89 -17.79 -10.81
C TYR A 157 5.05 -17.17 -9.42
N ILE A 158 5.79 -16.07 -9.30
CA ILE A 158 5.96 -15.33 -8.04
C ILE A 158 4.58 -14.83 -7.56
N ALA A 159 3.78 -14.28 -8.47
CA ALA A 159 2.44 -13.79 -8.15
C ALA A 159 1.50 -14.87 -7.57
N ILE A 160 1.56 -16.10 -8.12
CA ILE A 160 0.75 -17.22 -7.65
C ILE A 160 1.19 -17.65 -6.25
N VAL A 161 2.49 -17.71 -6.01
CA VAL A 161 3.03 -18.14 -4.71
C VAL A 161 2.78 -17.07 -3.63
N THR A 162 2.95 -15.78 -3.95
CA THR A 162 2.64 -14.71 -2.99
C THR A 162 1.15 -14.65 -2.66
N LEU A 163 0.27 -14.88 -3.65
CA LEU A 163 -1.16 -15.05 -3.42
C LEU A 163 -1.43 -16.18 -2.44
N ALA A 164 -0.81 -17.35 -2.66
CA ALA A 164 -0.98 -18.49 -1.76
C ALA A 164 -0.52 -18.15 -0.31
N PHE A 165 0.56 -17.41 -0.13
CA PHE A 165 0.98 -16.94 1.19
C PHE A 165 -0.03 -15.97 1.81
N GLY A 166 -0.62 -15.07 1.03
CA GLY A 166 -1.69 -14.18 1.50
C GLY A 166 -2.90 -14.99 2.02
N GLU A 167 -3.33 -15.98 1.27
CA GLU A 167 -4.44 -16.89 1.66
C GLU A 167 -4.08 -17.73 2.89
N ILE A 168 -2.86 -18.27 2.97
CA ILE A 168 -2.39 -19.02 4.15
C ILE A 168 -2.48 -18.16 5.40
N ILE A 169 -2.03 -16.92 5.36
CA ILE A 169 -2.12 -16.02 6.51
C ILE A 169 -3.59 -15.72 6.88
N GLY A 170 -4.47 -15.52 5.89
CA GLY A 170 -5.92 -15.39 6.13
C GLY A 170 -6.51 -16.63 6.84
N VAL A 171 -6.18 -17.84 6.35
CA VAL A 171 -6.60 -19.09 6.97
C VAL A 171 -6.03 -19.26 8.38
N VAL A 172 -4.75 -18.91 8.60
CA VAL A 172 -4.12 -18.94 9.93
C VAL A 172 -4.79 -17.93 10.85
N ALA A 173 -5.16 -16.76 10.36
CA ALA A 173 -5.87 -15.74 11.13
C ALA A 173 -7.20 -16.26 11.70
N VAL A 174 -7.97 -17.02 10.89
CA VAL A 174 -9.25 -17.59 11.28
C VAL A 174 -9.07 -18.82 12.20
N ASN A 175 -8.12 -19.70 11.88
CA ASN A 175 -7.97 -21.00 12.55
C ASN A 175 -6.87 -21.03 13.62
N GLY A 176 -6.18 -19.92 13.86
CA GLY A 176 -5.07 -19.85 14.81
C GLY A 176 -5.47 -20.03 16.27
N THR A 177 -6.77 -20.11 16.58
CA THR A 177 -7.31 -20.54 17.88
C THR A 177 -6.95 -22.00 18.21
N SER A 178 -6.71 -22.84 17.20
CA SER A 178 -6.25 -24.21 17.37
C SER A 178 -4.75 -24.36 17.59
N ILE A 179 -3.98 -23.30 17.33
CA ILE A 179 -2.51 -23.26 17.48
C ILE A 179 -2.20 -22.67 18.85
N HIS A 180 -1.68 -23.51 19.74
CA HIS A 180 -1.33 -23.11 21.10
C HIS A 180 0.18 -22.76 21.17
N ILE A 181 0.50 -21.64 21.79
CA ILE A 181 1.86 -21.14 21.97
C ILE A 181 2.17 -21.03 23.47
N GLY A 182 3.36 -21.46 23.87
CA GLY A 182 3.83 -21.31 25.24
C GLY A 182 2.91 -21.97 26.27
N ASN A 183 2.36 -21.19 27.20
CA ASN A 183 1.55 -21.67 28.35
C ASN A 183 0.08 -22.00 27.99
N GLY A 184 -0.21 -22.42 26.77
CA GLY A 184 -1.57 -22.75 26.35
C GLY A 184 -2.34 -21.59 25.74
N GLU A 185 -1.68 -20.48 25.46
CA GLU A 185 -2.25 -19.33 24.77
C GLU A 185 -2.40 -19.63 23.27
N THR A 186 -3.44 -19.07 22.64
CA THR A 186 -3.70 -19.26 21.21
C THR A 186 -2.91 -18.27 20.37
N LEU A 187 -2.63 -18.61 19.10
CA LEU A 187 -1.92 -17.71 18.18
C LEU A 187 -2.78 -16.52 17.77
N THR A 188 -4.08 -16.76 17.52
CA THR A 188 -5.04 -15.73 17.13
C THR A 188 -6.36 -15.93 17.87
N ALA A 189 -7.22 -14.91 17.89
CA ALA A 189 -8.58 -15.01 18.41
C ALA A 189 -9.59 -15.52 17.34
N GLY A 190 -9.12 -15.96 16.19
CA GLY A 190 -9.97 -16.43 15.09
C GLY A 190 -10.91 -15.35 14.57
N ALA A 191 -12.15 -15.75 14.29
CA ALA A 191 -13.18 -14.86 13.79
C ALA A 191 -13.65 -13.81 14.82
N GLN A 192 -13.42 -14.04 16.12
CA GLN A 192 -13.77 -13.05 17.16
C GLN A 192 -12.87 -11.84 17.12
N GLY A 193 -11.63 -12.01 16.67
CA GLY A 193 -10.62 -10.96 16.64
C GLY A 193 -10.06 -10.61 18.01
N ILE A 194 -8.94 -9.92 18.04
CA ILE A 194 -8.35 -9.34 19.26
C ILE A 194 -8.89 -7.92 19.38
N SER A 195 -9.58 -7.61 20.46
CA SER A 195 -10.20 -6.31 20.73
C SER A 195 -9.60 -5.65 21.96
N ALA A 196 -9.98 -4.40 22.22
CA ALA A 196 -9.50 -3.60 23.34
C ALA A 196 -7.98 -3.41 23.32
N LEU A 197 -7.43 -3.02 22.15
CA LEU A 197 -6.02 -2.72 22.02
C LEU A 197 -5.63 -1.43 22.74
N ASP A 198 -4.42 -1.40 23.28
CA ASP A 198 -3.87 -0.25 23.98
C ASP A 198 -3.80 0.98 23.06
N LEU A 199 -4.27 2.10 23.58
CA LEU A 199 -4.18 3.37 22.89
C LEU A 199 -2.76 3.96 23.04
N PRO A 200 -2.16 4.51 21.97
CA PRO A 200 -0.86 5.14 22.05
C PRO A 200 -0.81 6.24 23.11
N PHE A 201 0.27 6.27 23.86
CA PHE A 201 0.58 7.33 24.82
C PHE A 201 1.86 8.04 24.40
N PHE A 202 1.81 9.37 24.36
CA PHE A 202 3.00 10.19 24.12
C PHE A 202 3.16 11.24 25.23
N PRO A 203 4.37 11.38 25.80
CA PRO A 203 4.67 12.43 26.76
C PRO A 203 4.38 13.81 26.14
N GLY A 204 3.54 14.61 26.81
CA GLY A 204 3.14 15.93 26.32
C GLY A 204 1.81 15.99 25.54
N ILE A 205 1.37 14.91 24.89
CA ILE A 205 0.06 14.83 24.21
C ILE A 205 -0.94 14.06 25.09
N GLY A 206 -0.42 13.14 25.92
CA GLY A 206 -1.22 12.23 26.75
C GLY A 206 -1.64 10.97 25.99
N GLN A 207 -2.62 10.25 26.57
CA GLN A 207 -3.22 9.08 25.95
C GLN A 207 -4.15 9.49 24.80
N PHE A 208 -4.06 8.79 23.67
CA PHE A 208 -4.92 9.05 22.53
C PHE A 208 -6.36 8.66 22.85
N SER A 209 -7.30 9.31 22.17
CA SER A 209 -8.73 9.01 22.30
C SER A 209 -9.31 8.78 20.91
N LEU A 210 -10.23 7.84 20.77
CA LEU A 210 -10.95 7.58 19.52
C LEU A 210 -11.79 8.77 19.05
N LEU A 211 -12.19 9.63 19.98
CA LEU A 211 -12.97 10.84 19.67
C LEU A 211 -12.10 12.03 19.23
N LYS A 212 -10.80 11.98 19.47
CA LYS A 212 -9.86 13.04 19.13
C LYS A 212 -8.95 12.59 18.00
N LEU A 213 -9.35 12.83 16.75
CA LEU A 213 -8.64 12.35 15.57
C LEU A 213 -7.33 13.10 15.28
N ARG A 214 -7.15 14.34 15.77
CA ARG A 214 -5.94 15.13 15.47
C ARG A 214 -4.62 14.49 15.90
N PRO A 215 -4.48 13.90 17.11
CA PRO A 215 -3.25 13.19 17.49
C PRO A 215 -2.94 12.01 16.55
N TRP A 216 -3.96 11.25 16.16
CA TRP A 216 -3.83 10.14 15.23
C TRP A 216 -3.35 10.60 13.84
N TYR A 217 -3.86 11.73 13.36
CA TYR A 217 -3.42 12.32 12.11
C TYR A 217 -1.92 12.65 12.15
N TRP A 218 -1.43 13.31 13.20
CA TRP A 218 -0.02 13.65 13.29
C TRP A 218 0.88 12.44 13.46
N LEU A 219 0.41 11.40 14.14
CA LEU A 219 1.14 10.16 14.29
C LEU A 219 1.33 9.48 12.93
N ILE A 220 0.25 9.26 12.18
CA ILE A 220 0.36 8.63 10.86
C ILE A 220 1.10 9.53 9.86
N PHE A 221 0.91 10.84 9.93
CA PHE A 221 1.63 11.79 9.10
C PHE A 221 3.15 11.71 9.34
N GLY A 222 3.59 11.59 10.59
CA GLY A 222 4.99 11.35 10.95
C GLY A 222 5.52 10.03 10.37
N ILE A 223 4.74 8.95 10.43
CA ILE A 223 5.10 7.66 9.83
C ILE A 223 5.21 7.79 8.30
N VAL A 224 4.25 8.46 7.65
CA VAL A 224 4.29 8.72 6.19
C VAL A 224 5.53 9.50 5.80
N LEU A 225 5.88 10.57 6.52
CA LEU A 225 7.08 11.35 6.25
C LEU A 225 8.36 10.51 6.38
N LEU A 226 8.44 9.66 7.41
CA LEU A 226 9.56 8.75 7.61
C LEU A 226 9.66 7.75 6.46
N VAL A 227 8.57 7.09 6.10
CA VAL A 227 8.54 6.09 5.02
C VAL A 227 8.81 6.75 3.66
N LEU A 228 8.25 7.92 3.41
CA LEU A 228 8.51 8.70 2.19
C LEU A 228 9.98 9.10 2.08
N PHE A 229 10.58 9.58 3.17
CA PHE A 229 12.01 9.89 3.22
C PHE A 229 12.87 8.66 2.90
N VAL A 230 12.57 7.51 3.52
CA VAL A 230 13.27 6.25 3.26
C VAL A 230 13.07 5.81 1.81
N ALA A 231 11.85 5.85 1.27
CA ALA A 231 11.55 5.47 -0.11
C ALA A 231 12.29 6.33 -1.14
N LEU A 232 12.35 7.67 -0.93
CA LEU A 232 13.11 8.58 -1.78
C LEU A 232 14.61 8.27 -1.74
N ARG A 233 15.17 8.05 -0.56
CA ARG A 233 16.58 7.69 -0.39
C ARG A 233 16.92 6.32 -0.99
N LEU A 234 16.02 5.36 -0.85
CA LEU A 234 16.19 4.03 -1.45
C LEU A 234 16.20 4.09 -2.97
N ARG A 235 15.27 4.81 -3.59
CA ARG A 235 15.22 4.97 -5.04
C ARG A 235 16.53 5.49 -5.62
N ASP A 236 17.12 6.50 -4.98
CA ASP A 236 18.34 7.15 -5.45
C ASP A 236 19.63 6.41 -5.01
N SER A 237 19.49 5.35 -4.20
CA SER A 237 20.60 4.55 -3.67
C SER A 237 21.18 3.57 -4.71
N ARG A 238 22.28 2.90 -4.35
CA ARG A 238 22.85 1.78 -5.15
C ARG A 238 21.84 0.63 -5.26
N LEU A 239 21.07 0.36 -4.18
CA LEU A 239 20.03 -0.65 -4.15
C LEU A 239 18.89 -0.34 -5.10
N GLY A 240 18.37 0.89 -5.08
CA GLY A 240 17.29 1.32 -5.97
C GLY A 240 17.67 1.19 -7.45
N ARG A 241 18.91 1.58 -7.79
CA ARG A 241 19.42 1.39 -9.16
C ARG A 241 19.55 -0.09 -9.54
N ALA A 242 19.95 -0.96 -8.59
CA ALA A 242 20.03 -2.39 -8.83
C ALA A 242 18.64 -3.00 -9.04
N TRP A 243 17.62 -2.56 -8.30
CA TRP A 243 16.23 -3.00 -8.51
C TRP A 243 15.70 -2.61 -9.89
N ILE A 244 15.91 -1.37 -10.32
CA ILE A 244 15.49 -0.89 -11.64
C ILE A 244 16.20 -1.70 -12.75
N ALA A 245 17.50 -1.95 -12.62
CA ALA A 245 18.23 -2.76 -13.58
C ALA A 245 17.71 -4.21 -13.67
N LEU A 246 17.40 -4.84 -12.52
CA LEU A 246 16.81 -6.19 -12.48
C LEU A 246 15.39 -6.24 -13.06
N ARG A 247 14.63 -5.18 -12.94
CA ARG A 247 13.28 -5.09 -13.52
C ARG A 247 13.32 -4.96 -15.05
N GLU A 248 14.33 -4.27 -15.60
CA GLU A 248 14.50 -4.09 -17.05
C GLU A 248 14.99 -5.37 -17.72
N ASP A 249 16.11 -5.91 -17.25
CA ASP A 249 16.68 -7.16 -17.77
C ASP A 249 17.46 -7.88 -16.65
N GLU A 250 16.91 -8.99 -16.18
CA GLU A 250 17.49 -9.78 -15.11
C GLU A 250 18.82 -10.43 -15.52
N VAL A 251 18.94 -10.90 -16.78
CA VAL A 251 20.13 -11.58 -17.28
C VAL A 251 21.29 -10.58 -17.46
N ALA A 252 20.99 -9.43 -18.05
CA ALA A 252 21.98 -8.37 -18.21
C ALA A 252 22.46 -7.84 -16.85
N ALA A 253 21.56 -7.62 -15.89
CA ALA A 253 21.90 -7.12 -14.55
C ALA A 253 22.81 -8.09 -13.81
N VAL A 254 22.53 -9.40 -13.86
CA VAL A 254 23.40 -10.45 -13.26
C VAL A 254 24.76 -10.48 -13.95
N SER A 255 24.82 -10.35 -15.27
CA SER A 255 26.08 -10.32 -16.04
C SER A 255 26.95 -9.12 -15.66
N MET A 256 26.34 -8.01 -15.23
CA MET A 256 27.02 -6.82 -14.69
C MET A 256 27.39 -6.94 -13.20
N GLY A 257 27.21 -8.13 -12.58
CA GLY A 257 27.62 -8.42 -11.21
C GLY A 257 26.61 -8.05 -10.14
N ILE A 258 25.33 -7.78 -10.48
CA ILE A 258 24.29 -7.53 -9.49
C ILE A 258 23.85 -8.87 -8.85
N PRO A 259 23.94 -9.03 -7.51
CA PRO A 259 23.55 -10.27 -6.84
C PRO A 259 22.02 -10.39 -6.78
N LEU A 260 21.44 -11.17 -7.70
CA LEU A 260 20.00 -11.34 -7.91
C LEU A 260 19.23 -11.60 -6.62
N VAL A 261 19.57 -12.70 -5.92
CA VAL A 261 18.84 -13.17 -4.73
C VAL A 261 18.84 -12.11 -3.64
N LYS A 262 20.02 -11.58 -3.29
CA LYS A 262 20.16 -10.58 -2.22
C LYS A 262 19.37 -9.31 -2.54
N THR A 263 19.41 -8.86 -3.79
CA THR A 263 18.76 -7.62 -4.22
C THR A 263 17.23 -7.75 -4.19
N LYS A 264 16.67 -8.87 -4.66
CA LYS A 264 15.24 -9.15 -4.60
C LYS A 264 14.75 -9.33 -3.15
N LEU A 265 15.50 -10.09 -2.31
CA LEU A 265 15.15 -10.26 -0.89
C LEU A 265 15.08 -8.94 -0.13
N MET A 266 16.00 -8.01 -0.43
CA MET A 266 15.96 -6.69 0.20
C MET A 266 14.71 -5.88 -0.21
N ALA A 267 14.21 -6.04 -1.44
CA ALA A 267 12.95 -5.42 -1.84
C ALA A 267 11.77 -5.96 -1.03
N TYR A 268 11.67 -7.30 -0.90
CA TYR A 268 10.65 -7.94 -0.07
C TYR A 268 10.75 -7.52 1.41
N ALA A 269 11.95 -7.56 2.00
CA ALA A 269 12.15 -7.16 3.39
C ALA A 269 11.67 -5.74 3.67
N ILE A 270 12.08 -4.78 2.83
CA ILE A 270 11.74 -3.36 3.00
C ILE A 270 10.24 -3.12 2.71
N GLY A 271 9.71 -3.71 1.64
CA GLY A 271 8.30 -3.62 1.31
C GLY A 271 7.41 -4.17 2.43
N ALA A 272 7.76 -5.35 2.97
CA ALA A 272 7.10 -5.98 4.10
C ALA A 272 7.16 -5.11 5.38
N THR A 273 8.32 -4.49 5.66
CA THR A 273 8.48 -3.57 6.80
C THR A 273 7.44 -2.44 6.76
N PHE A 274 7.22 -1.82 5.61
CA PHE A 274 6.23 -0.74 5.47
C PHE A 274 4.80 -1.28 5.60
N GLY A 275 4.52 -2.46 5.05
CA GLY A 275 3.23 -3.14 5.23
C GLY A 275 2.92 -3.41 6.70
N GLY A 276 3.93 -3.92 7.44
CA GLY A 276 3.80 -4.19 8.87
C GLY A 276 3.61 -2.94 9.72
N MET A 277 4.32 -1.87 9.41
CA MET A 277 4.14 -0.58 10.11
C MET A 277 2.72 -0.05 9.94
N SER A 278 2.17 -0.13 8.72
CA SER A 278 0.80 0.28 8.46
C SER A 278 -0.21 -0.63 9.16
N GLY A 279 0.04 -1.95 9.18
CA GLY A 279 -0.80 -2.91 9.89
C GLY A 279 -0.87 -2.65 11.39
N ALA A 280 0.27 -2.42 12.03
CA ALA A 280 0.33 -2.07 13.45
C ALA A 280 -0.39 -0.76 13.76
N PHE A 281 -0.25 0.26 12.88
CA PHE A 281 -0.96 1.53 13.05
C PHE A 281 -2.47 1.35 12.90
N LEU A 282 -2.95 0.67 11.86
CA LEU A 282 -4.38 0.47 11.64
C LEU A 282 -5.01 -0.43 12.71
N GLY A 283 -4.30 -1.44 13.22
CA GLY A 283 -4.72 -2.23 14.37
C GLY A 283 -4.95 -1.37 15.60
N ALA A 284 -3.99 -0.50 15.95
CA ALA A 284 -4.13 0.43 17.06
C ALA A 284 -5.26 1.45 16.84
N TYR A 285 -5.40 1.95 15.61
CA TYR A 285 -6.43 2.93 15.26
C TYR A 285 -7.84 2.36 15.33
N ALA A 286 -8.05 1.15 14.79
CA ALA A 286 -9.32 0.43 14.86
C ALA A 286 -9.59 -0.18 16.24
N THR A 287 -8.59 -0.22 17.12
CA THR A 287 -8.65 -0.90 18.45
C THR A 287 -9.07 -2.37 18.37
N THR A 288 -8.97 -2.96 17.22
CA THR A 288 -9.31 -4.37 16.98
C THR A 288 -8.53 -4.93 15.78
N VAL A 289 -8.16 -6.20 15.89
CA VAL A 289 -7.55 -6.97 14.80
C VAL A 289 -8.46 -8.15 14.50
N ASN A 290 -9.15 -8.09 13.36
CA ASN A 290 -10.10 -9.12 12.93
C ASN A 290 -9.60 -9.83 11.68
N SER A 291 -9.77 -11.14 11.61
CA SER A 291 -9.40 -11.97 10.46
C SER A 291 -10.07 -11.55 9.14
N ASP A 292 -11.29 -10.96 9.21
CA ASP A 292 -12.03 -10.50 8.03
C ASP A 292 -11.31 -9.37 7.26
N GLN A 293 -10.35 -8.68 7.91
CA GLN A 293 -9.55 -7.64 7.27
C GLN A 293 -8.43 -8.21 6.38
N PHE A 294 -8.14 -9.52 6.46
CA PHE A 294 -7.00 -10.15 5.80
C PHE A 294 -7.38 -10.95 4.55
N GLN A 295 -8.38 -10.48 3.81
CA GLN A 295 -8.84 -11.10 2.57
C GLN A 295 -7.96 -10.69 1.38
N PHE A 296 -7.89 -11.54 0.38
CA PHE A 296 -7.18 -11.28 -0.88
C PHE A 296 -7.61 -9.98 -1.58
N SER A 297 -8.90 -9.64 -1.51
CA SER A 297 -9.45 -8.38 -2.04
C SER A 297 -8.71 -7.14 -1.54
N PHE A 298 -8.17 -7.19 -0.32
CA PHE A 298 -7.34 -6.13 0.24
C PHE A 298 -6.00 -5.98 -0.50
N SER A 299 -5.32 -7.08 -0.82
CA SER A 299 -4.08 -7.02 -1.63
C SER A 299 -4.33 -6.42 -3.00
N ILE A 300 -5.44 -6.82 -3.67
CA ILE A 300 -5.82 -6.23 -4.96
C ILE A 300 -6.10 -4.74 -4.83
N PHE A 301 -6.74 -4.32 -3.74
CA PHE A 301 -7.05 -2.91 -3.51
C PHE A 301 -5.77 -2.06 -3.39
N VAL A 302 -4.78 -2.52 -2.61
CA VAL A 302 -3.48 -1.83 -2.49
C VAL A 302 -2.71 -1.86 -3.81
N LEU A 303 -2.77 -2.98 -4.56
CA LEU A 303 -2.18 -3.07 -5.90
C LEU A 303 -2.84 -2.08 -6.86
N ALA A 304 -4.17 -1.97 -6.83
CA ALA A 304 -4.90 -1.00 -7.65
C ALA A 304 -4.45 0.44 -7.38
N MET A 305 -4.15 0.80 -6.12
CA MET A 305 -3.64 2.13 -5.76
C MET A 305 -2.36 2.47 -6.50
N ILE A 306 -1.40 1.55 -6.54
CA ILE A 306 -0.11 1.80 -7.21
C ILE A 306 -0.22 1.74 -8.74
N ILE A 307 -1.11 0.91 -9.28
CA ILE A 307 -1.35 0.85 -10.74
C ILE A 307 -2.02 2.13 -11.21
N VAL A 308 -3.10 2.55 -10.55
CA VAL A 308 -3.82 3.79 -10.86
C VAL A 308 -2.90 5.01 -10.67
N GLY A 309 -2.12 5.01 -9.61
CA GLY A 309 -1.16 6.08 -9.34
C GLY A 309 -0.03 6.15 -10.37
N GLY A 310 0.49 4.99 -10.78
CA GLY A 310 1.63 4.81 -11.69
C GLY A 310 2.73 3.99 -11.05
N LEU A 311 2.93 2.78 -11.56
CA LEU A 311 3.93 1.83 -11.07
C LEU A 311 5.35 2.42 -11.13
N GLY A 312 6.11 2.28 -10.05
CA GLY A 312 7.49 2.78 -9.93
C GLY A 312 7.59 4.27 -9.57
N SER A 313 6.49 5.02 -9.61
CA SER A 313 6.45 6.42 -9.19
C SER A 313 6.09 6.53 -7.70
N ILE A 314 6.97 7.15 -6.89
CA ILE A 314 6.69 7.39 -5.47
C ILE A 314 5.48 8.32 -5.31
N TRP A 315 5.46 9.43 -6.03
CA TRP A 315 4.35 10.38 -6.00
C TRP A 315 3.06 9.81 -6.59
N GLY A 316 3.20 8.95 -7.63
CA GLY A 316 2.08 8.20 -8.17
C GLY A 316 1.45 7.29 -7.12
N ALA A 317 2.25 6.50 -6.41
CA ALA A 317 1.77 5.62 -5.34
C ALA A 317 1.08 6.41 -4.21
N VAL A 318 1.63 7.55 -3.78
CA VAL A 318 1.01 8.43 -2.77
C VAL A 318 -0.36 8.94 -3.24
N LEU A 319 -0.42 9.50 -4.45
CA LEU A 319 -1.67 10.09 -4.97
C LEU A 319 -2.72 9.03 -5.31
N GLY A 320 -2.30 7.88 -5.85
CA GLY A 320 -3.19 6.75 -6.10
C GLY A 320 -3.78 6.17 -4.82
N ALA A 321 -2.96 6.03 -3.77
CA ALA A 321 -3.43 5.58 -2.46
C ALA A 321 -4.40 6.58 -1.83
N LEU A 322 -4.09 7.87 -1.84
CA LEU A 322 -4.99 8.91 -1.33
C LEU A 322 -6.31 8.92 -2.11
N LEU A 323 -6.26 8.88 -3.45
CA LEU A 323 -7.45 8.92 -4.29
C LEU A 323 -8.38 7.74 -4.03
N LEU A 324 -7.86 6.50 -4.13
CA LEU A 324 -8.68 5.30 -3.99
C LEU A 324 -9.17 5.11 -2.55
N SER A 325 -8.35 5.40 -1.55
CA SER A 325 -8.79 5.37 -0.15
C SER A 325 -9.89 6.39 0.12
N TYR A 326 -9.76 7.61 -0.39
CA TYR A 326 -10.78 8.64 -0.23
C TYR A 326 -12.11 8.24 -0.90
N ILE A 327 -12.05 7.64 -2.09
CA ILE A 327 -13.24 7.11 -2.77
C ILE A 327 -13.88 6.00 -1.91
N ASN A 328 -13.09 5.07 -1.36
CA ASN A 328 -13.60 3.92 -0.60
C ASN A 328 -14.17 4.30 0.76
N TYR A 329 -13.49 5.17 1.51
CA TYR A 329 -13.80 5.42 2.91
C TYR A 329 -14.59 6.69 3.16
N TYR A 330 -14.73 7.57 2.16
CA TYR A 330 -15.53 8.79 2.28
C TYR A 330 -16.56 8.94 1.16
N LEU A 331 -16.13 8.89 -0.10
CA LEU A 331 -17.01 9.20 -1.22
C LEU A 331 -18.15 8.18 -1.38
N ILE A 332 -17.83 6.88 -1.32
CA ILE A 332 -18.84 5.82 -1.47
C ILE A 332 -19.77 5.76 -0.26
N PRO A 333 -19.31 5.70 1.01
CA PRO A 333 -20.18 5.56 2.17
C PRO A 333 -21.01 6.84 2.44
N ASP A 334 -20.36 8.00 2.46
CA ASP A 334 -20.97 9.23 2.95
C ASP A 334 -21.70 10.02 1.86
N VAL A 335 -21.22 9.95 0.61
CA VAL A 335 -21.76 10.76 -0.48
C VAL A 335 -22.62 9.95 -1.44
N LEU A 336 -22.04 8.88 -2.02
CA LEU A 336 -22.68 8.12 -3.09
C LEU A 336 -23.75 7.15 -2.56
N ASN A 337 -23.62 6.62 -1.35
CA ASN A 337 -24.57 5.66 -0.80
C ASN A 337 -25.98 6.26 -0.60
N ASN A 338 -26.08 7.59 -0.49
CA ASN A 338 -27.36 8.28 -0.38
C ASN A 338 -28.07 8.48 -1.74
N VAL A 339 -27.36 8.35 -2.86
CA VAL A 339 -27.90 8.57 -4.21
C VAL A 339 -28.96 7.53 -4.59
N PRO A 340 -28.77 6.19 -4.43
CA PRO A 340 -29.80 5.20 -4.70
C PRO A 340 -31.08 5.41 -3.88
N HIS A 341 -30.93 5.74 -2.60
CA HIS A 341 -32.08 6.01 -1.72
C HIS A 341 -32.91 7.22 -2.20
N SER A 342 -32.28 8.25 -2.78
CA SER A 342 -33.01 9.39 -3.35
C SER A 342 -33.84 9.03 -4.60
N PHE A 343 -33.50 7.92 -5.27
CA PHE A 343 -34.24 7.35 -6.40
C PHE A 343 -35.19 6.22 -6.00
N GLY A 344 -35.38 5.95 -4.69
CA GLY A 344 -36.25 4.90 -4.19
C GLY A 344 -35.70 3.48 -4.37
N LEU A 345 -34.38 3.34 -4.58
CA LEU A 345 -33.69 2.05 -4.70
C LEU A 345 -33.02 1.70 -3.39
N ASP A 346 -33.40 0.60 -2.76
CA ASP A 346 -32.73 0.04 -1.56
C ASP A 346 -31.47 -0.75 -1.97
N PHE A 347 -30.43 -0.02 -2.36
CA PHE A 347 -29.18 -0.58 -2.83
C PHE A 347 -27.98 0.05 -2.09
N ASN A 348 -27.16 -0.80 -1.47
CA ASN A 348 -26.00 -0.34 -0.73
C ASN A 348 -24.73 -0.39 -1.60
N LEU A 349 -24.27 0.78 -2.06
CA LEU A 349 -23.09 0.92 -2.90
C LEU A 349 -21.79 0.49 -2.20
N THR A 350 -21.75 0.51 -0.88
CA THR A 350 -20.56 0.08 -0.11
C THR A 350 -20.27 -1.40 -0.34
N GLN A 351 -21.27 -2.24 -0.54
CA GLN A 351 -21.08 -3.67 -0.85
C GLN A 351 -20.48 -3.88 -2.26
N LEU A 352 -20.68 -2.93 -3.16
CA LEU A 352 -20.15 -2.97 -4.53
C LEU A 352 -18.77 -2.30 -4.67
N SER A 353 -18.20 -1.77 -3.59
CA SER A 353 -16.97 -0.99 -3.63
C SER A 353 -15.82 -1.72 -4.35
N PHE A 354 -15.59 -3.00 -4.08
CA PHE A 354 -14.56 -3.79 -4.77
C PHE A 354 -14.83 -3.95 -6.27
N GLY A 355 -16.12 -4.08 -6.68
CA GLY A 355 -16.52 -4.10 -8.09
C GLY A 355 -16.25 -2.76 -8.77
N ILE A 356 -16.55 -1.65 -8.10
CA ILE A 356 -16.27 -0.28 -8.58
C ILE A 356 -14.76 -0.08 -8.77
N PHE A 357 -13.94 -0.53 -7.82
CA PHE A 357 -12.48 -0.45 -7.94
C PHE A 357 -11.92 -1.32 -9.05
N GLY A 358 -12.42 -2.56 -9.19
CA GLY A 358 -12.06 -3.43 -10.30
C GLY A 358 -12.37 -2.79 -11.66
N PHE A 359 -13.55 -2.21 -11.81
CA PHE A 359 -13.95 -1.48 -13.01
C PHE A 359 -13.06 -0.24 -13.25
N LEU A 360 -12.81 0.56 -12.21
CA LEU A 360 -11.96 1.74 -12.30
C LEU A 360 -10.52 1.37 -12.67
N LEU A 361 -9.99 0.27 -12.12
CA LEU A 361 -8.68 -0.25 -12.47
C LEU A 361 -8.59 -0.62 -13.95
N VAL A 362 -9.56 -1.39 -14.47
CA VAL A 362 -9.62 -1.76 -15.89
C VAL A 362 -9.73 -0.50 -16.75
N LEU A 363 -10.58 0.43 -16.37
CA LEU A 363 -10.77 1.69 -17.10
C LEU A 363 -9.46 2.49 -17.17
N VAL A 364 -8.75 2.63 -16.05
CA VAL A 364 -7.45 3.34 -16.02
C VAL A 364 -6.41 2.61 -16.83
N MET A 365 -6.33 1.27 -16.75
CA MET A 365 -5.38 0.47 -17.54
C MET A 365 -5.64 0.59 -19.06
N VAL A 366 -6.90 0.67 -19.49
CA VAL A 366 -7.27 0.84 -20.90
C VAL A 366 -7.02 2.26 -21.39
N LEU A 367 -7.40 3.27 -20.59
CA LEU A 367 -7.29 4.67 -21.00
C LEU A 367 -5.88 5.24 -20.79
N ARG A 368 -5.20 4.83 -19.70
CA ARG A 368 -3.86 5.30 -19.31
C ARG A 368 -3.02 4.18 -18.70
N PRO A 369 -2.45 3.29 -19.51
CA PRO A 369 -1.63 2.17 -19.01
C PRO A 369 -0.39 2.62 -18.22
N GLN A 370 -0.02 3.89 -18.34
CA GLN A 370 1.09 4.51 -17.60
C GLN A 370 0.70 4.92 -16.16
N GLY A 371 -0.60 4.90 -15.82
CA GLY A 371 -1.14 5.47 -14.58
C GLY A 371 -1.33 7.00 -14.67
N LEU A 372 -1.81 7.59 -13.54
CA LEU A 372 -2.08 9.04 -13.49
C LEU A 372 -0.79 9.87 -13.43
N PHE A 373 0.25 9.38 -12.72
CA PHE A 373 1.52 10.08 -12.50
C PHE A 373 2.71 9.16 -12.79
N PRO A 374 2.94 8.82 -14.08
CA PRO A 374 4.00 7.89 -14.46
C PRO A 374 5.38 8.48 -14.20
N GLU A 375 6.36 7.62 -13.93
CA GLU A 375 7.76 8.00 -13.92
C GLU A 375 8.20 8.44 -15.34
N ARG A 376 9.01 9.51 -15.43
CA ARG A 376 9.44 10.07 -16.73
C ARG A 376 10.07 9.02 -17.65
N ARG A 377 10.86 8.10 -17.07
CA ARG A 377 11.57 7.06 -17.80
C ARG A 377 10.60 6.08 -18.47
N ARG A 378 9.62 5.56 -17.73
CA ARG A 378 8.60 4.64 -18.27
C ARG A 378 7.75 5.28 -19.36
N ARG A 379 7.52 6.60 -19.28
CA ARG A 379 6.83 7.34 -20.33
C ARG A 379 7.63 7.36 -21.64
N LEU A 380 8.97 7.49 -21.56
CA LEU A 380 9.84 7.47 -22.74
C LEU A 380 9.93 6.07 -23.35
N GLU A 381 9.99 5.02 -22.53
CA GLU A 381 10.00 3.62 -22.96
C GLU A 381 8.74 3.27 -23.76
N LEU A 382 7.56 3.54 -23.20
CA LEU A 382 6.29 3.26 -23.87
C LEU A 382 6.09 4.11 -25.15
N THR A 383 6.60 5.34 -25.17
CA THR A 383 6.56 6.17 -26.38
C THR A 383 7.55 5.66 -27.43
N GLY A 384 8.71 5.14 -27.00
CA GLY A 384 9.71 4.55 -27.86
C GLY A 384 9.27 3.22 -28.49
N GLU A 385 8.60 2.36 -27.72
CA GLU A 385 8.04 1.10 -28.20
C GLU A 385 6.94 1.33 -29.26
N ILE A 386 6.03 2.27 -29.03
CA ILE A 386 4.99 2.65 -30.01
C ILE A 386 5.63 3.18 -31.28
N ALA A 387 6.64 4.05 -31.17
CA ALA A 387 7.33 4.58 -32.33
C ALA A 387 8.13 3.51 -33.13
N ALA A 388 8.68 2.49 -32.42
CA ALA A 388 9.38 1.37 -33.07
C ALA A 388 8.39 0.41 -33.74
N GLU A 389 7.23 0.15 -33.15
CA GLU A 389 6.17 -0.66 -33.72
C GLU A 389 5.56 0.00 -34.97
N ASP A 390 5.31 1.32 -34.90
CA ASP A 390 4.85 2.12 -36.04
C ASP A 390 5.89 2.13 -37.20
N ALA A 391 7.19 2.24 -36.87
CA ALA A 391 8.26 2.18 -37.89
C ALA A 391 8.32 0.82 -38.58
N GLN A 392 8.16 -0.30 -37.84
CA GLN A 392 8.12 -1.65 -38.41
C GLN A 392 6.89 -1.88 -39.30
N LEU A 393 5.73 -1.34 -38.93
CA LEU A 393 4.51 -1.42 -39.73
C LEU A 393 4.64 -0.64 -41.05
N VAL A 394 5.32 0.51 -41.03
CA VAL A 394 5.62 1.30 -42.23
C VAL A 394 6.60 0.56 -43.16
N GLU A 395 7.66 -0.08 -42.61
CA GLU A 395 8.59 -0.90 -43.41
C GLU A 395 7.91 -2.12 -44.05
N GLN A 396 7.00 -2.78 -43.35
CA GLN A 396 6.23 -3.90 -43.86
C GLN A 396 5.20 -3.49 -44.92
N GLY A 397 4.68 -2.26 -44.86
CA GLY A 397 3.72 -1.69 -45.81
C GLY A 397 4.34 -1.15 -47.08
N THR A 398 5.65 -0.91 -47.10
CA THR A 398 6.40 -0.35 -48.27
C THR A 398 7.15 -1.39 -49.07
N SER A 399 6.94 -2.70 -48.84
CA SER A 399 7.50 -3.72 -49.74
C SER A 399 6.85 -3.61 -51.14
N PRO A 400 7.55 -3.17 -52.18
CA PRO A 400 6.98 -3.11 -53.53
C PRO A 400 6.72 -4.54 -53.98
N ALA A 401 5.44 -4.82 -54.25
CA ALA A 401 5.08 -6.03 -54.99
C ALA A 401 5.82 -6.00 -56.34
N SER A 402 6.86 -6.84 -56.46
CA SER A 402 7.50 -7.19 -57.70
C SER A 402 6.79 -8.35 -58.40
#